data_1b4306c0656ce50f357d23d281902b68
#
_entry.id   1b4306c0656ce50f357d23d281902b68
#
_cell.length_a   1.000
_cell.length_b   1.000
_cell.length_c   1.000
_cell.angle_alpha   90.00
_cell.angle_beta   90.00
_cell.angle_gamma   90.00
#
_symmetry.space_group_name_H-M   'P 1'
#
loop_
_entity.id
_entity.type
_entity.pdbx_description
1 polymer ?
#
loop_
_entity_poly.entity_id
_entity_poly.type
_entity_poly.pdbx_seq_one_letter_code
_entity_poly.pdbx_strand_id
1 'polypeptide(L)'
;MSKVRILLLIGPTAVGKSSLLDRALKDYPRLVDIITYTTRPMRGGESEGQPYHFVADEKFKQLVADKFFIEWAVVHGRMYGTPRDQVQNAFKQDKGIIIDIDVQGAKTMLKEFPEAVTIFLKPPSMDALRHRFIKRGVTNEADLERRLESARVEMAQADHFKHVLINDDFDQTYSEIRKIIENLLKNQ
;
A
#
# COMPACT_ATOMS: atom_id res chain seq x y z
N MET A 1 -16.83 -5.49 -20.43
CA MET A 1 -15.77 -4.74 -19.71
C MET A 1 -15.31 -5.60 -18.54
N SER A 2 -14.02 -5.88 -18.43
CA SER A 2 -13.50 -6.62 -17.26
C SER A 2 -13.80 -5.81 -16.00
N LYS A 3 -14.33 -6.45 -14.96
CA LYS A 3 -14.72 -5.80 -13.71
C LYS A 3 -13.45 -5.35 -12.97
N VAL A 4 -13.41 -4.11 -12.50
CA VAL A 4 -12.31 -3.59 -11.70
C VAL A 4 -12.27 -4.32 -10.36
N ARG A 5 -11.19 -5.06 -10.09
CA ARG A 5 -10.96 -5.79 -8.84
C ARG A 5 -9.67 -5.28 -8.20
N ILE A 6 -9.75 -4.12 -7.58
CA ILE A 6 -8.62 -3.49 -6.88
C ILE A 6 -8.92 -3.42 -5.39
N LEU A 7 -7.99 -3.87 -4.58
CA LEU A 7 -7.96 -3.72 -3.13
C LEU A 7 -6.76 -2.86 -2.73
N LEU A 8 -7.01 -1.74 -2.09
CA LEU A 8 -6.01 -0.83 -1.58
C LEU A 8 -5.85 -1.03 -0.07
N LEU A 9 -4.66 -1.44 0.37
CA LEU A 9 -4.27 -1.47 1.78
C LEU A 9 -3.61 -0.15 2.14
N ILE A 10 -4.23 0.61 3.02
CA ILE A 10 -3.86 1.98 3.37
C ILE A 10 -3.56 2.05 4.86
N GLY A 11 -2.74 2.99 5.27
CA GLY A 11 -2.44 3.23 6.69
C GLY A 11 -0.98 3.53 6.93
N PRO A 12 -0.62 3.91 8.15
CA PRO A 12 0.72 4.39 8.47
C PRO A 12 1.79 3.33 8.25
N THR A 13 3.01 3.80 8.03
CA THR A 13 4.19 2.93 7.98
C THR A 13 4.27 2.10 9.27
N ALA A 14 4.72 0.86 9.16
CA ALA A 14 4.84 -0.11 10.26
C ALA A 14 3.51 -0.62 10.85
N VAL A 15 2.36 -0.29 10.27
CA VAL A 15 1.06 -0.82 10.75
C VAL A 15 0.85 -2.30 10.40
N GLY A 16 1.60 -2.88 9.45
CA GLY A 16 1.53 -4.30 9.07
C GLY A 16 0.97 -4.58 7.68
N LYS A 17 0.79 -3.56 6.81
CA LYS A 17 0.24 -3.71 5.45
C LYS A 17 0.95 -4.79 4.63
N SER A 18 2.27 -4.70 4.50
CA SER A 18 3.06 -5.63 3.67
C SER A 18 2.92 -7.08 4.12
N SER A 19 2.90 -7.37 5.43
CA SER A 19 2.72 -8.74 5.94
C SER A 19 1.32 -9.31 5.61
N LEU A 20 0.29 -8.47 5.65
CA LEU A 20 -1.08 -8.85 5.29
C LEU A 20 -1.21 -9.04 3.78
N LEU A 21 -0.54 -8.20 2.98
CA LEU A 21 -0.45 -8.32 1.52
C LEU A 21 0.23 -9.62 1.13
N ASP A 22 1.41 -9.92 1.68
CA ASP A 22 2.16 -11.16 1.41
C ASP A 22 1.32 -12.41 1.70
N ARG A 23 0.57 -12.38 2.83
CA ARG A 23 -0.32 -13.48 3.19
C ARG A 23 -1.48 -13.61 2.19
N ALA A 24 -2.07 -12.50 1.77
CA ALA A 24 -3.16 -12.50 0.79
C ALA A 24 -2.71 -13.03 -0.57
N LEU A 25 -1.54 -12.64 -1.06
CA LEU A 25 -0.97 -13.15 -2.31
C LEU A 25 -0.71 -14.65 -2.26
N LYS A 26 -0.27 -15.16 -1.10
CA LYS A 26 -0.04 -16.61 -0.89
C LYS A 26 -1.35 -17.39 -0.90
N ASP A 27 -2.39 -16.87 -0.25
CA ASP A 27 -3.66 -17.59 -0.09
C ASP A 27 -4.58 -17.45 -1.32
N TYR A 28 -4.38 -16.40 -2.14
CA TYR A 28 -5.22 -16.10 -3.31
C TYR A 28 -4.40 -15.94 -4.60
N PRO A 29 -4.10 -17.03 -5.34
CA PRO A 29 -3.31 -16.98 -6.59
C PRO A 29 -3.93 -16.14 -7.72
N ARG A 30 -5.21 -15.78 -7.59
CA ARG A 30 -5.89 -14.84 -8.50
C ARG A 30 -5.60 -13.37 -8.18
N LEU A 31 -4.98 -13.05 -7.04
CA LEU A 31 -4.49 -11.73 -6.72
C LEU A 31 -3.06 -11.56 -7.22
N VAL A 32 -2.73 -10.35 -7.63
CA VAL A 32 -1.36 -9.92 -7.93
C VAL A 32 -1.07 -8.62 -7.20
N ASP A 33 0.19 -8.48 -6.77
CA ASP A 33 0.72 -7.21 -6.34
C ASP A 33 1.15 -6.38 -7.56
N ILE A 34 1.16 -5.07 -7.39
CA ILE A 34 1.73 -4.14 -8.37
C ILE A 34 3.06 -3.63 -7.81
N ILE A 35 4.13 -3.98 -8.49
CA ILE A 35 5.47 -3.56 -8.06
C ILE A 35 5.65 -2.07 -8.31
N THR A 36 5.53 -1.30 -7.24
CA THR A 36 5.63 0.16 -7.22
C THR A 36 7.06 0.63 -7.51
N TYR A 37 7.22 1.73 -8.22
CA TYR A 37 8.50 2.42 -8.40
C TYR A 37 8.79 3.33 -7.22
N THR A 38 10.07 3.43 -6.81
CA THR A 38 10.45 4.34 -5.73
C THR A 38 11.85 4.93 -5.92
N THR A 39 12.05 6.15 -5.41
CA THR A 39 13.39 6.77 -5.29
C THR A 39 14.05 6.51 -3.92
N ARG A 40 13.42 5.70 -3.08
CA ARG A 40 14.02 5.25 -1.83
C ARG A 40 15.21 4.33 -2.12
N PRO A 41 16.35 4.53 -1.45
CA PRO A 41 17.44 3.55 -1.55
C PRO A 41 16.99 2.14 -1.13
N MET A 42 17.50 1.15 -1.84
CA MET A 42 17.30 -0.27 -1.51
C MET A 42 17.85 -0.56 -0.11
N ARG A 43 17.15 -1.37 0.65
CA ARG A 43 17.56 -1.81 1.99
C ARG A 43 18.19 -3.20 1.92
N GLY A 44 18.91 -3.58 2.98
CA GLY A 44 19.43 -4.95 3.09
C GLY A 44 18.29 -5.99 3.01
N GLY A 45 18.49 -7.02 2.18
CA GLY A 45 17.49 -8.07 1.93
C GLY A 45 16.46 -7.75 0.84
N GLU A 46 16.46 -6.54 0.25
CA GLU A 46 15.65 -6.20 -0.91
C GLU A 46 16.44 -6.43 -2.21
N SER A 47 15.74 -6.58 -3.32
CA SER A 47 16.32 -6.67 -4.66
C SER A 47 15.45 -5.89 -5.66
N GLU A 48 15.98 -5.62 -6.86
CA GLU A 48 15.21 -4.96 -7.92
C GLU A 48 13.95 -5.77 -8.25
N GLY A 49 12.79 -5.07 -8.24
CA GLY A 49 11.49 -5.71 -8.41
C GLY A 49 10.96 -6.45 -7.17
N GLN A 50 11.65 -6.36 -6.01
CA GLN A 50 11.22 -6.99 -4.76
C GLN A 50 11.63 -6.13 -3.53
N PRO A 51 10.73 -5.37 -2.89
CA PRO A 51 9.30 -5.19 -3.22
C PRO A 51 9.04 -4.02 -4.19
N TYR A 52 10.09 -3.32 -4.67
CA TYR A 52 9.97 -2.12 -5.50
C TYR A 52 10.90 -2.16 -6.72
N HIS A 53 10.55 -1.39 -7.74
CA HIS A 53 11.49 -0.92 -8.75
C HIS A 53 12.23 0.31 -8.21
N PHE A 54 13.54 0.18 -7.98
CA PHE A 54 14.35 1.24 -7.40
C PHE A 54 14.97 2.08 -8.50
N VAL A 55 14.64 3.37 -8.58
CA VAL A 55 15.11 4.28 -9.63
C VAL A 55 15.67 5.56 -9.04
N ALA A 56 16.56 6.22 -9.80
CA ALA A 56 17.05 7.56 -9.45
C ALA A 56 15.93 8.61 -9.57
N ASP A 57 16.07 9.71 -8.86
CA ASP A 57 15.08 10.81 -8.83
C ASP A 57 14.80 11.36 -10.24
N GLU A 58 15.85 11.50 -11.08
CA GLU A 58 15.74 11.98 -12.46
C GLU A 58 14.91 11.03 -13.32
N LYS A 59 15.16 9.72 -13.18
CA LYS A 59 14.40 8.70 -13.91
C LYS A 59 12.94 8.69 -13.48
N PHE A 60 12.67 8.83 -12.17
CA PHE A 60 11.30 8.90 -11.67
C PHE A 60 10.55 10.12 -12.25
N LYS A 61 11.18 11.30 -12.23
CA LYS A 61 10.61 12.53 -12.82
C LYS A 61 10.32 12.38 -14.31
N GLN A 62 11.20 11.69 -15.06
CA GLN A 62 10.95 11.37 -16.47
C GLN A 62 9.69 10.50 -16.62
N LEU A 63 9.57 9.45 -15.81
CA LEU A 63 8.39 8.57 -15.83
C LEU A 63 7.09 9.31 -15.47
N VAL A 64 7.16 10.29 -14.58
CA VAL A 64 6.02 11.18 -14.28
C VAL A 64 5.65 12.02 -15.51
N ALA A 65 6.63 12.62 -16.18
CA ALA A 65 6.43 13.42 -17.40
C ALA A 65 5.81 12.59 -18.53
N ASP A 66 6.23 11.32 -18.66
CA ASP A 66 5.73 10.35 -19.63
C ASP A 66 4.33 9.78 -19.27
N LYS A 67 3.72 10.22 -18.15
CA LYS A 67 2.43 9.71 -17.63
C LYS A 67 2.44 8.19 -17.41
N PHE A 68 3.58 7.65 -17.06
CA PHE A 68 3.78 6.21 -16.85
C PHE A 68 2.99 5.70 -15.64
N PHE A 69 2.84 6.53 -14.61
CA PHE A 69 2.12 6.16 -13.40
C PHE A 69 0.61 6.47 -13.49
N ILE A 70 -0.20 5.67 -12.82
CA ILE A 70 -1.61 5.97 -12.52
C ILE A 70 -1.65 7.05 -11.44
N GLU A 71 -0.85 6.84 -10.40
CA GLU A 71 -0.68 7.75 -9.29
C GLU A 71 0.79 7.79 -8.86
N TRP A 72 1.19 8.85 -8.25
CA TRP A 72 2.46 8.95 -7.53
C TRP A 72 2.34 9.93 -6.36
N ALA A 73 3.17 9.72 -5.32
CA ALA A 73 3.19 10.56 -4.12
C ALA A 73 4.60 10.70 -3.56
N VAL A 74 4.80 11.72 -2.72
CA VAL A 74 6.02 11.88 -1.92
C VAL A 74 5.73 11.47 -0.50
N VAL A 75 6.38 10.40 -0.04
CA VAL A 75 6.25 9.84 1.31
C VAL A 75 7.61 9.91 2.00
N HIS A 76 7.69 10.64 3.11
CA HIS A 76 8.94 10.85 3.87
C HIS A 76 10.12 11.29 2.99
N GLY A 77 9.87 12.20 2.01
CA GLY A 77 10.89 12.75 1.12
C GLY A 77 11.35 11.80 0.01
N ARG A 78 10.63 10.71 -0.24
CA ARG A 78 10.87 9.76 -1.34
C ARG A 78 9.64 9.64 -2.22
N MET A 79 9.85 9.52 -3.52
CA MET A 79 8.77 9.35 -4.48
C MET A 79 8.40 7.87 -4.60
N TYR A 80 7.09 7.62 -4.73
CA TYR A 80 6.50 6.30 -4.99
C TYR A 80 5.47 6.45 -6.10
N GLY A 81 5.37 5.46 -7.01
CA GLY A 81 4.43 5.55 -8.11
C GLY A 81 3.98 4.17 -8.61
N THR A 82 2.68 4.03 -8.87
CA THR A 82 2.04 2.81 -9.34
C THR A 82 2.03 2.79 -10.87
N PRO A 83 2.74 1.86 -11.54
CA PRO A 83 2.86 1.81 -12.99
C PRO A 83 1.53 1.38 -13.64
N ARG A 84 1.11 2.12 -14.66
CA ARG A 84 -0.16 1.92 -15.38
C ARG A 84 -0.22 0.61 -16.14
N ASP A 85 0.87 0.22 -16.77
CA ASP A 85 0.98 -0.99 -17.58
C ASP A 85 0.79 -2.27 -16.77
N GLN A 86 1.32 -2.35 -15.55
CA GLN A 86 1.13 -3.52 -14.69
C GLN A 86 -0.35 -3.68 -14.30
N VAL A 87 -1.05 -2.59 -13.96
CA VAL A 87 -2.48 -2.61 -13.64
C VAL A 87 -3.30 -3.06 -14.87
N GLN A 88 -3.00 -2.53 -16.04
CA GLN A 88 -3.66 -2.93 -17.28
C GLN A 88 -3.41 -4.40 -17.61
N ASN A 89 -2.18 -4.89 -17.41
CA ASN A 89 -1.83 -6.30 -17.64
C ASN A 89 -2.55 -7.24 -16.66
N ALA A 90 -2.69 -6.86 -15.39
CA ALA A 90 -3.48 -7.61 -14.42
C ALA A 90 -4.94 -7.77 -14.89
N PHE A 91 -5.55 -6.68 -15.37
CA PHE A 91 -6.92 -6.73 -15.91
C PHE A 91 -7.05 -7.61 -17.15
N LYS A 92 -6.08 -7.54 -18.10
CA LYS A 92 -6.06 -8.42 -19.27
C LYS A 92 -5.99 -9.92 -18.90
N GLN A 93 -5.37 -10.23 -17.77
CA GLN A 93 -5.24 -11.59 -17.24
C GLN A 93 -6.41 -12.00 -16.31
N ASP A 94 -7.44 -11.19 -16.19
CA ASP A 94 -8.56 -11.36 -15.25
C ASP A 94 -8.12 -11.57 -13.79
N LYS A 95 -7.01 -10.92 -13.39
CA LYS A 95 -6.49 -10.93 -12.02
C LYS A 95 -7.12 -9.84 -11.18
N GLY A 96 -7.30 -10.11 -9.89
CA GLY A 96 -7.52 -9.09 -8.88
C GLY A 96 -6.18 -8.47 -8.47
N ILE A 97 -6.22 -7.22 -8.07
CA ILE A 97 -5.04 -6.43 -7.68
C ILE A 97 -5.13 -6.14 -6.17
N ILE A 98 -4.03 -6.28 -5.46
CA ILE A 98 -3.86 -5.79 -4.08
C ILE A 98 -2.62 -4.91 -4.03
N ILE A 99 -2.72 -3.71 -3.45
CA ILE A 99 -1.63 -2.71 -3.41
C ILE A 99 -1.48 -2.16 -1.99
N ASP A 100 -0.25 -2.11 -1.48
CA ASP A 100 0.15 -1.32 -0.30
C ASP A 100 0.42 0.12 -0.76
N ILE A 101 -0.41 1.07 -0.34
CA ILE A 101 -0.39 2.44 -0.84
C ILE A 101 -0.60 3.44 0.31
N ASP A 102 -0.05 4.64 0.17
CA ASP A 102 -0.29 5.74 1.10
C ASP A 102 -1.64 6.43 0.84
N VAL A 103 -2.03 7.32 1.77
CA VAL A 103 -3.32 8.04 1.71
C VAL A 103 -3.46 8.91 0.46
N GLN A 104 -2.38 9.56 -0.02
CA GLN A 104 -2.41 10.45 -1.18
C GLN A 104 -2.57 9.65 -2.46
N GLY A 105 -1.78 8.56 -2.58
CA GLY A 105 -1.87 7.63 -3.70
C GLY A 105 -3.24 6.97 -3.77
N ALA A 106 -3.79 6.52 -2.63
CA ALA A 106 -5.12 5.92 -2.56
C ALA A 106 -6.22 6.88 -3.05
N LYS A 107 -6.18 8.16 -2.64
CA LYS A 107 -7.13 9.18 -3.12
C LYS A 107 -7.02 9.41 -4.63
N THR A 108 -5.81 9.34 -5.18
CA THR A 108 -5.60 9.48 -6.63
C THR A 108 -6.07 8.23 -7.38
N MET A 109 -5.78 7.03 -6.87
CA MET A 109 -6.30 5.77 -7.41
C MET A 109 -7.83 5.75 -7.46
N LEU A 110 -8.51 6.22 -6.41
CA LEU A 110 -9.98 6.29 -6.36
C LEU A 110 -10.59 7.26 -7.38
N LYS A 111 -9.87 8.26 -7.87
CA LYS A 111 -10.35 9.12 -8.97
C LYS A 111 -10.39 8.35 -10.30
N GLU A 112 -9.43 7.46 -10.56
CA GLU A 112 -9.38 6.66 -11.78
C GLU A 112 -10.20 5.36 -11.65
N PHE A 113 -10.24 4.78 -10.44
CA PHE A 113 -10.96 3.53 -10.12
C PHE A 113 -11.91 3.72 -8.91
N PRO A 114 -13.04 4.39 -9.08
CA PRO A 114 -13.98 4.67 -7.98
C PRO A 114 -14.53 3.41 -7.29
N GLU A 115 -14.55 2.28 -8.02
CA GLU A 115 -15.01 0.98 -7.50
C GLU A 115 -13.96 0.23 -6.68
N ALA A 116 -12.71 0.73 -6.60
CA ALA A 116 -11.67 0.08 -5.82
C ALA A 116 -12.08 -0.02 -4.34
N VAL A 117 -11.86 -1.20 -3.77
CA VAL A 117 -12.14 -1.44 -2.36
C VAL A 117 -10.97 -0.96 -1.54
N THR A 118 -11.25 -0.21 -0.48
CA THR A 118 -10.22 0.37 0.39
C THR A 118 -10.31 -0.20 1.80
N ILE A 119 -9.15 -0.58 2.36
CA ILE A 119 -9.00 -0.98 3.75
C ILE A 119 -7.96 -0.07 4.39
N PHE A 120 -8.38 0.75 5.34
CA PHE A 120 -7.47 1.53 6.17
C PHE A 120 -7.10 0.74 7.41
N LEU A 121 -5.81 0.47 7.61
CA LEU A 121 -5.29 -0.23 8.77
C LEU A 121 -4.83 0.77 9.83
N LYS A 122 -5.37 0.65 11.04
CA LYS A 122 -4.94 1.41 12.23
C LYS A 122 -4.10 0.51 13.15
N PRO A 123 -3.07 1.04 13.82
CA PRO A 123 -2.47 0.34 14.96
C PRO A 123 -3.45 0.33 16.15
N PRO A 124 -3.31 -0.57 17.11
CA PRO A 124 -4.16 -0.56 18.32
C PRO A 124 -3.92 0.68 19.19
N SER A 125 -2.70 1.23 19.16
CA SER A 125 -2.35 2.48 19.84
C SER A 125 -1.12 3.14 19.18
N MET A 126 -0.89 4.41 19.51
CA MET A 126 0.34 5.11 19.11
C MET A 126 1.59 4.51 19.73
N ASP A 127 1.48 3.99 20.96
CA ASP A 127 2.59 3.32 21.64
C ASP A 127 2.96 2.00 20.94
N ALA A 128 1.98 1.22 20.51
CA ALA A 128 2.22 0.03 19.70
C ALA A 128 2.93 0.38 18.39
N LEU A 129 2.53 1.47 17.74
CA LEU A 129 3.19 1.94 16.51
C LEU A 129 4.62 2.41 16.79
N ARG A 130 4.86 3.14 17.88
CA ARG A 130 6.19 3.54 18.36
C ARG A 130 7.11 2.33 18.51
N HIS A 131 6.66 1.30 19.21
CA HIS A 131 7.41 0.05 19.39
C HIS A 131 7.72 -0.64 18.05
N ARG A 132 6.75 -0.65 17.11
CA ARG A 132 6.96 -1.21 15.77
C ARG A 132 8.01 -0.43 14.96
N PHE A 133 8.07 0.90 15.09
CA PHE A 133 9.12 1.72 14.46
C PHE A 133 10.51 1.42 15.03
N ILE A 134 10.63 1.34 16.36
CA ILE A 134 11.88 1.00 17.04
C ILE A 134 12.37 -0.38 16.61
N LYS A 135 11.48 -1.38 16.58
CA LYS A 135 11.81 -2.73 16.12
C LYS A 135 12.27 -2.78 14.65
N ARG A 136 11.85 -1.82 13.82
CA ARG A 136 12.29 -1.66 12.42
C ARG A 136 13.58 -0.85 12.29
N GLY A 137 14.27 -0.52 13.40
CA GLY A 137 15.56 0.15 13.41
C GLY A 137 15.50 1.68 13.41
N VAL A 138 14.35 2.29 13.71
CA VAL A 138 14.28 3.74 13.94
C VAL A 138 14.82 4.03 15.34
N THR A 139 16.05 4.54 15.41
CA THR A 139 16.77 4.80 16.67
C THR A 139 16.88 6.29 17.01
N ASN A 140 16.70 7.17 16.01
CA ASN A 140 16.75 8.61 16.22
C ASN A 140 15.37 9.11 16.69
N GLU A 141 15.31 9.74 17.85
CA GLU A 141 14.07 10.20 18.49
C GLU A 141 13.34 11.25 17.63
N ALA A 142 14.07 12.19 17.02
CA ALA A 142 13.45 13.22 16.16
C ALA A 142 12.83 12.59 14.89
N ASP A 143 13.45 11.56 14.30
CA ASP A 143 12.89 10.82 13.19
C ASP A 143 11.67 10.01 13.63
N LEU A 144 11.72 9.41 14.81
CA LEU A 144 10.60 8.65 15.39
C LEU A 144 9.37 9.55 15.61
N GLU A 145 9.54 10.71 16.26
CA GLU A 145 8.43 11.65 16.50
C GLU A 145 7.86 12.20 15.20
N ARG A 146 8.69 12.52 14.20
CA ARG A 146 8.22 12.94 12.89
C ARG A 146 7.37 11.86 12.22
N ARG A 147 7.74 10.57 12.35
CA ARG A 147 6.96 9.43 11.79
C ARG A 147 5.66 9.22 12.54
N LEU A 148 5.67 9.36 13.86
CA LEU A 148 4.46 9.28 14.67
C LEU A 148 3.49 10.42 14.34
N GLU A 149 3.99 11.63 14.13
CA GLU A 149 3.15 12.75 13.71
C GLU A 149 2.55 12.53 12.31
N SER A 150 3.35 12.04 11.36
CA SER A 150 2.83 11.64 10.05
C SER A 150 1.72 10.59 10.17
N ALA A 151 1.92 9.61 11.06
CA ALA A 151 0.91 8.57 11.30
C ALA A 151 -0.38 9.14 11.91
N ARG A 152 -0.31 10.13 12.81
CA ARG A 152 -1.51 10.82 13.34
C ARG A 152 -2.31 11.50 12.23
N VAL A 153 -1.60 12.23 11.36
CA VAL A 153 -2.21 12.91 10.20
C VAL A 153 -2.87 11.91 9.23
N GLU A 154 -2.21 10.78 8.97
CA GLU A 154 -2.79 9.71 8.14
C GLU A 154 -4.02 9.09 8.80
N MET A 155 -3.95 8.74 10.09
CA MET A 155 -5.05 8.12 10.83
C MET A 155 -6.28 9.03 10.95
N ALA A 156 -6.10 10.35 10.98
CA ALA A 156 -7.21 11.30 10.96
C ALA A 156 -8.03 11.24 9.65
N GLN A 157 -7.50 10.61 8.61
CA GLN A 157 -8.16 10.45 7.31
C GLN A 157 -8.83 9.08 7.13
N ALA A 158 -8.76 8.21 8.11
CA ALA A 158 -9.24 6.82 8.00
C ALA A 158 -10.72 6.72 7.60
N ASP A 159 -11.56 7.61 8.09
CA ASP A 159 -13.02 7.60 7.85
C ASP A 159 -13.42 7.95 6.41
N HIS A 160 -12.46 8.36 5.57
CA HIS A 160 -12.67 8.53 4.13
C HIS A 160 -12.61 7.21 3.34
N PHE A 161 -12.24 6.10 3.99
CA PHE A 161 -12.05 4.80 3.34
C PHE A 161 -13.14 3.82 3.76
N LYS A 162 -13.46 2.89 2.85
CA LYS A 162 -14.64 2.02 2.98
C LYS A 162 -14.60 1.08 4.18
N HIS A 163 -13.43 0.52 4.48
CA HIS A 163 -13.22 -0.35 5.63
C HIS A 163 -12.10 0.22 6.49
N VAL A 164 -12.28 0.21 7.80
CA VAL A 164 -11.27 0.60 8.79
C VAL A 164 -11.08 -0.57 9.74
N LEU A 165 -9.87 -1.12 9.79
CA LEU A 165 -9.52 -2.26 10.63
C LEU A 165 -8.39 -1.90 11.59
N ILE A 166 -8.45 -2.41 12.82
CA ILE A 166 -7.37 -2.27 13.80
C ILE A 166 -6.48 -3.51 13.71
N ASN A 167 -5.21 -3.34 13.34
CA ASN A 167 -4.25 -4.42 13.26
C ASN A 167 -3.50 -4.58 14.59
N ASP A 168 -4.20 -5.19 15.55
CA ASP A 168 -3.65 -5.62 16.84
C ASP A 168 -3.21 -7.08 16.75
N ASP A 169 -4.13 -7.98 16.48
CA ASP A 169 -3.88 -9.38 16.19
C ASP A 169 -3.87 -9.61 14.67
N PHE A 170 -2.80 -10.23 14.18
CA PHE A 170 -2.59 -10.46 12.75
C PHE A 170 -3.65 -11.39 12.15
N ASP A 171 -3.93 -12.52 12.82
CA ASP A 171 -4.82 -13.54 12.26
C ASP A 171 -6.28 -13.09 12.29
N GLN A 172 -6.70 -12.35 13.31
CA GLN A 172 -8.02 -11.74 13.35
C GLN A 172 -8.19 -10.69 12.25
N THR A 173 -7.23 -9.77 12.11
CA THR A 173 -7.24 -8.75 11.05
C THR A 173 -7.24 -9.40 9.67
N TYR A 174 -6.42 -10.43 9.48
CA TYR A 174 -6.38 -11.16 8.21
C TYR A 174 -7.69 -11.89 7.92
N SER A 175 -8.37 -12.44 8.93
CA SER A 175 -9.69 -13.07 8.75
C SER A 175 -10.74 -12.09 8.22
N GLU A 176 -10.71 -10.83 8.65
CA GLU A 176 -11.59 -9.78 8.13
C GLU A 176 -11.23 -9.40 6.69
N ILE A 177 -9.94 -9.24 6.41
CA ILE A 177 -9.43 -8.96 5.04
C ILE A 177 -9.81 -10.10 4.08
N ARG A 178 -9.74 -11.36 4.49
CA ARG A 178 -10.16 -12.52 3.70
C ARG A 178 -11.61 -12.38 3.23
N LYS A 179 -12.54 -12.02 4.10
CA LYS A 179 -13.95 -11.84 3.75
C LYS A 179 -14.12 -10.77 2.66
N ILE A 180 -13.34 -9.68 2.76
CA ILE A 180 -13.36 -8.60 1.77
C ILE A 180 -12.79 -9.08 0.43
N ILE A 181 -11.66 -9.79 0.44
CA ILE A 181 -11.04 -10.38 -0.76
C ILE A 181 -12.01 -11.37 -1.44
N GLU A 182 -12.63 -12.26 -0.66
CA GLU A 182 -13.59 -13.23 -1.18
C GLU A 182 -14.78 -12.55 -1.87
N ASN A 183 -15.30 -11.48 -1.27
CA ASN A 183 -16.36 -10.70 -1.89
C ASN A 183 -15.90 -9.97 -3.16
N LEU A 184 -14.68 -9.42 -3.17
CA LEU A 184 -14.08 -8.79 -4.34
C LEU A 184 -13.93 -9.78 -5.50
N LEU A 185 -13.52 -11.02 -5.21
CA LEU A 185 -13.27 -12.06 -6.22
C LEU A 185 -14.54 -12.83 -6.63
N LYS A 186 -15.56 -12.94 -5.76
CA LYS A 186 -16.83 -13.63 -6.03
C LYS A 186 -17.82 -12.83 -6.88
N ASN A 187 -17.74 -11.52 -6.87
CA ASN A 187 -18.60 -10.66 -7.66
C ASN A 187 -18.26 -10.82 -9.15
N GLN A 188 -18.54 -11.99 -9.67
CA GLN A 188 -18.50 -12.34 -11.11
C GLN A 188 -19.71 -11.81 -11.87
#